data_7969d8c6c717b0b82c86d46321742644
#
_entry.id   7969d8c6c717b0b82c86d46321742644
#
_cell.length_a   1.000
_cell.length_b   1.000
_cell.length_c   1.000
_cell.angle_alpha   90.00
_cell.angle_beta   90.00
_cell.angle_gamma   90.00
#
_symmetry.space_group_name_H-M   'P 1'
#
loop_
_entity.id
_entity.type
_entity.pdbx_description
1 polymer ?
#
loop_
_entity_poly.entity_id
_entity_poly.type
_entity_poly.pdbx_seq_one_letter_code
_entity_poly.pdbx_strand_id
1 'polypeptide(L)'
;LAEKVNGARRWMLIGVCAAIAGGFAIREYRLIPEDHDGGRITVAEAHEQASKGNVLLIDIRTPREWRASGIAEGAVPLDMRREDFVKALTELAGGDPATPVALICARGVRSARLSNRLIEAGFTNVIDVPEGMLGSAAGPGWVRAGLPVRKYDEDAG
;
A
#
# COMPACT_ATOMS: atom_id res chain seq x y z
N LEU A 1 -21.78 36.92 -35.42
CA LEU A 1 -20.72 35.86 -35.53
C LEU A 1 -19.85 35.82 -34.25
N ALA A 2 -19.50 36.96 -33.63
CA ALA A 2 -18.66 37.01 -32.42
C ALA A 2 -19.36 36.42 -31.16
N GLU A 3 -20.66 36.54 -31.04
CA GLU A 3 -21.45 36.05 -29.91
C GLU A 3 -21.54 34.50 -29.86
N LYS A 4 -21.63 33.86 -31.03
CA LYS A 4 -21.60 32.37 -31.13
C LYS A 4 -20.25 31.77 -30.73
N VAL A 5 -19.15 32.48 -31.05
CA VAL A 5 -17.79 32.02 -30.71
C VAL A 5 -17.54 32.08 -29.20
N ASN A 6 -18.09 33.08 -28.49
CA ASN A 6 -17.98 33.19 -27.05
C ASN A 6 -18.73 32.07 -26.29
N GLY A 7 -19.89 31.67 -26.80
CA GLY A 7 -20.64 30.55 -26.24
C GLY A 7 -19.87 29.22 -26.29
N ALA A 8 -19.35 28.85 -27.43
CA ALA A 8 -18.60 27.61 -27.61
C ALA A 8 -17.32 27.56 -26.75
N ARG A 9 -16.59 28.67 -26.63
CA ARG A 9 -15.42 28.78 -25.73
C ARG A 9 -15.78 28.63 -24.27
N ARG A 10 -16.89 29.19 -23.81
CA ARG A 10 -17.36 29.04 -22.43
C ARG A 10 -17.71 27.59 -22.11
N TRP A 11 -18.42 26.90 -22.99
CA TRP A 11 -18.77 25.48 -22.80
C TRP A 11 -17.54 24.59 -22.82
N MET A 12 -16.55 24.88 -23.68
CA MET A 12 -15.29 24.14 -23.72
C MET A 12 -14.49 24.30 -22.41
N LEU A 13 -14.41 25.52 -21.87
CA LEU A 13 -13.73 25.77 -20.58
C LEU A 13 -14.44 25.09 -19.42
N ILE A 14 -15.77 25.12 -19.37
CA ILE A 14 -16.56 24.40 -18.35
C ILE A 14 -16.31 22.90 -18.43
N GLY A 15 -16.30 22.32 -19.62
CA GLY A 15 -16.02 20.90 -19.82
C GLY A 15 -14.62 20.49 -19.36
N VAL A 16 -13.61 21.30 -19.66
CA VAL A 16 -12.22 21.06 -19.21
C VAL A 16 -12.11 21.16 -17.68
N CYS A 17 -12.71 22.18 -17.07
CA CYS A 17 -12.70 22.32 -15.61
C CYS A 17 -13.41 21.15 -14.92
N ALA A 18 -14.55 20.69 -15.45
CA ALA A 18 -15.27 19.54 -14.93
C ALA A 18 -14.45 18.23 -15.05
N ALA A 19 -13.74 18.04 -16.17
CA ALA A 19 -12.87 16.87 -16.37
C ALA A 19 -11.66 16.88 -15.41
N ILE A 20 -11.05 18.05 -15.17
CA ILE A 20 -9.94 18.22 -14.22
C ILE A 20 -10.44 17.97 -12.80
N ALA A 21 -11.56 18.56 -12.40
CA ALA A 21 -12.14 18.36 -11.07
C ALA A 21 -12.55 16.91 -10.84
N GLY A 22 -13.16 16.25 -11.83
CA GLY A 22 -13.50 14.84 -11.78
C GLY A 22 -12.27 13.95 -11.67
N GLY A 23 -11.22 14.22 -12.45
CA GLY A 23 -9.95 13.50 -12.39
C GLY A 23 -9.26 13.66 -11.04
N PHE A 24 -9.29 14.86 -10.45
CA PHE A 24 -8.76 15.12 -9.12
C PHE A 24 -9.55 14.37 -8.04
N ALA A 25 -10.89 14.43 -8.07
CA ALA A 25 -11.75 13.73 -7.12
C ALA A 25 -11.56 12.20 -7.18
N ILE A 26 -11.43 11.62 -8.37
CA ILE A 26 -11.15 10.18 -8.55
C ILE A 26 -9.78 9.84 -7.99
N ARG A 27 -8.77 10.68 -8.20
CA ARG A 27 -7.43 10.48 -7.66
C ARG A 27 -7.44 10.49 -6.13
N GLU A 28 -8.08 11.49 -5.52
CA GLU A 28 -8.20 11.62 -4.07
C GLU A 28 -8.99 10.44 -3.47
N TYR A 29 -10.11 10.06 -4.10
CA TYR A 29 -10.89 8.89 -3.66
C TYR A 29 -10.07 7.60 -3.66
N ARG A 30 -9.20 7.41 -4.66
CA ARG A 30 -8.30 6.24 -4.73
C ARG A 30 -7.20 6.24 -3.66
N LEU A 31 -6.95 7.37 -3.02
CA LEU A 31 -5.95 7.53 -1.95
C LEU A 31 -6.55 7.40 -0.55
N ILE A 32 -7.88 7.28 -0.42
CA ILE A 32 -8.52 7.02 0.87
C ILE A 32 -8.37 5.54 1.20
N PRO A 33 -7.71 5.18 2.33
CA PRO A 33 -7.67 3.82 2.80
C PRO A 33 -9.08 3.33 3.13
N GLU A 34 -9.39 2.10 2.78
CA GLU A 34 -10.63 1.45 3.20
C GLU A 34 -10.58 1.16 4.71
N ASP A 35 -11.74 1.13 5.36
CA ASP A 35 -11.84 0.57 6.70
C ASP A 35 -11.42 -0.89 6.67
N HIS A 36 -10.73 -1.31 7.71
CA HIS A 36 -10.07 -2.60 7.77
C HIS A 36 -10.42 -3.25 9.12
N ASP A 37 -10.96 -4.46 9.04
CA ASP A 37 -11.44 -5.23 10.19
C ASP A 37 -10.31 -5.91 10.98
N GLY A 38 -9.07 -5.93 10.44
CA GLY A 38 -7.89 -6.49 11.08
C GLY A 38 -7.17 -5.54 12.03
N GLY A 39 -6.04 -6.00 12.56
CA GLY A 39 -5.15 -5.18 13.41
C GLY A 39 -4.48 -4.04 12.63
N ARG A 40 -4.06 -2.99 13.36
CA ARG A 40 -3.21 -1.91 12.82
C ARG A 40 -2.05 -1.69 13.77
N ILE A 41 -0.86 -1.49 13.21
CA ILE A 41 0.35 -1.16 13.97
C ILE A 41 1.11 -0.04 13.28
N THR A 42 1.88 0.71 14.04
CA THR A 42 2.80 1.74 13.54
C THR A 42 4.00 1.10 12.84
N VAL A 43 4.75 1.88 12.06
CA VAL A 43 6.01 1.39 11.46
C VAL A 43 7.04 1.00 12.51
N ALA A 44 7.07 1.65 13.67
CA ALA A 44 7.96 1.31 14.78
C ALA A 44 7.61 -0.04 15.38
N GLU A 45 6.33 -0.29 15.67
CA GLU A 45 5.84 -1.58 16.15
C GLU A 45 6.06 -2.68 15.11
N ALA A 46 5.81 -2.41 13.83
CA ALA A 46 6.05 -3.38 12.75
C ALA A 46 7.53 -3.79 12.69
N HIS A 47 8.45 -2.84 12.81
CA HIS A 47 9.88 -3.12 12.86
C HIS A 47 10.24 -3.97 14.09
N GLU A 48 9.75 -3.59 15.27
CA GLU A 48 10.00 -4.33 16.51
C GLU A 48 9.47 -5.76 16.43
N GLN A 49 8.22 -5.94 15.99
CA GLN A 49 7.58 -7.25 15.90
C GLN A 49 8.24 -8.15 14.86
N ALA A 50 8.60 -7.59 13.69
CA ALA A 50 9.31 -8.33 12.65
C ALA A 50 10.71 -8.75 13.10
N SER A 51 11.45 -7.86 13.81
CA SER A 51 12.78 -8.16 14.34
C SER A 51 12.78 -9.28 15.38
N LYS A 52 11.67 -9.43 16.12
CA LYS A 52 11.46 -10.50 17.11
C LYS A 52 10.89 -11.79 16.50
N GLY A 53 10.54 -11.78 15.21
CA GLY A 53 9.88 -12.90 14.55
C GLY A 53 8.43 -13.14 15.00
N ASN A 54 7.80 -12.14 15.64
CA ASN A 54 6.41 -12.22 16.09
C ASN A 54 5.40 -11.95 14.96
N VAL A 55 5.84 -11.36 13.87
CA VAL A 55 5.01 -11.04 12.69
C VAL A 55 5.79 -11.28 11.41
N LEU A 56 5.13 -11.82 10.41
CA LEU A 56 5.64 -11.91 9.05
C LEU A 56 5.34 -10.56 8.36
N LEU A 57 6.35 -9.69 8.27
CA LEU A 57 6.20 -8.39 7.62
C LEU A 57 6.37 -8.55 6.11
N ILE A 58 5.38 -8.14 5.33
CA ILE A 58 5.36 -8.25 3.85
C ILE A 58 5.34 -6.86 3.23
N ASP A 59 6.35 -6.55 2.43
CA ASP A 59 6.35 -5.36 1.58
C ASP A 59 5.67 -5.68 0.24
N ILE A 60 4.43 -5.23 0.10
CA ILE A 60 3.56 -5.54 -1.04
C ILE A 60 3.72 -4.60 -2.23
N ARG A 61 4.75 -3.76 -2.22
CA ARG A 61 5.03 -2.82 -3.29
C ARG A 61 5.57 -3.52 -4.54
N THR A 62 5.93 -2.75 -5.53
CA THR A 62 6.49 -3.24 -6.79
C THR A 62 8.02 -3.28 -6.75
N PRO A 63 8.69 -4.11 -7.58
CA PRO A 63 10.15 -4.10 -7.70
C PRO A 63 10.74 -2.72 -8.02
N ARG A 64 10.03 -1.90 -8.80
CA ARG A 64 10.43 -0.52 -9.08
C ARG A 64 10.48 0.34 -7.80
N GLU A 65 9.48 0.19 -6.91
CA GLU A 65 9.43 0.92 -5.64
C GLU A 65 10.50 0.42 -4.67
N TRP A 66 10.77 -0.90 -4.64
CA TRP A 66 11.84 -1.48 -3.82
C TRP A 66 13.23 -0.98 -4.25
N ARG A 67 13.49 -0.93 -5.57
CA ARG A 67 14.76 -0.35 -6.09
C ARG A 67 14.91 1.13 -5.73
N ALA A 68 13.82 1.88 -5.73
CA ALA A 68 13.86 3.33 -5.52
C ALA A 68 14.10 3.72 -4.04
N SER A 69 13.58 2.96 -3.08
CA SER A 69 13.59 3.36 -1.65
C SER A 69 14.08 2.26 -0.70
N GLY A 70 14.52 1.12 -1.22
CA GLY A 70 14.83 -0.06 -0.39
C GLY A 70 13.57 -0.76 0.11
N ILE A 71 13.77 -1.83 0.86
CA ILE A 71 12.76 -2.65 1.53
C ILE A 71 12.91 -2.43 3.03
N ALA A 72 11.81 -2.37 3.76
CA ALA A 72 11.84 -2.32 5.22
C ALA A 72 12.67 -3.49 5.78
N GLU A 73 13.56 -3.23 6.72
CA GLU A 73 14.36 -4.28 7.35
C GLU A 73 13.44 -5.30 8.03
N GLY A 74 13.70 -6.58 7.80
CA GLY A 74 12.85 -7.68 8.27
C GLY A 74 11.64 -7.98 7.39
N ALA A 75 11.33 -7.17 6.36
CA ALA A 75 10.22 -7.45 5.46
C ALA A 75 10.62 -8.39 4.31
N VAL A 76 9.69 -9.27 3.94
CA VAL A 76 9.75 -10.09 2.73
C VAL A 76 9.07 -9.31 1.59
N PRO A 77 9.76 -9.06 0.46
CA PRO A 77 9.15 -8.42 -0.70
C PRO A 77 8.24 -9.41 -1.43
N LEU A 78 6.97 -9.04 -1.60
CA LEU A 78 6.00 -9.83 -2.36
C LEU A 78 5.07 -8.90 -3.13
N ASP A 79 5.29 -8.75 -4.44
CA ASP A 79 4.50 -7.84 -5.28
C ASP A 79 3.02 -8.27 -5.29
N MET A 80 2.14 -7.41 -4.77
CA MET A 80 0.71 -7.69 -4.67
C MET A 80 0.00 -7.92 -6.03
N ARG A 81 0.67 -7.61 -7.14
CA ARG A 81 0.13 -7.80 -8.49
C ARG A 81 0.34 -9.21 -9.03
N ARG A 82 1.09 -10.05 -8.35
CA ARG A 82 1.27 -11.45 -8.73
C ARG A 82 -0.08 -12.16 -8.75
N GLU A 83 -0.32 -12.97 -9.75
CA GLU A 83 -1.52 -13.79 -9.85
C GLU A 83 -1.59 -14.85 -8.75
N ASP A 84 -0.43 -15.36 -8.33
CA ASP A 84 -0.28 -16.37 -7.27
C ASP A 84 -0.01 -15.76 -5.88
N PHE A 85 -0.30 -14.46 -5.66
CA PHE A 85 0.03 -13.74 -4.43
C PHE A 85 -0.44 -14.48 -3.18
N VAL A 86 -1.72 -14.89 -3.13
CA VAL A 86 -2.30 -15.57 -1.96
C VAL A 86 -1.60 -16.90 -1.70
N LYS A 87 -1.30 -17.67 -2.75
CA LYS A 87 -0.56 -18.93 -2.64
C LYS A 87 0.84 -18.69 -2.07
N ALA A 88 1.59 -17.76 -2.65
CA ALA A 88 2.94 -17.44 -2.20
C ALA A 88 2.95 -16.94 -0.75
N LEU A 89 1.98 -16.11 -0.36
CA LEU A 89 1.83 -15.67 1.02
C LEU A 89 1.51 -16.83 1.97
N THR A 90 0.64 -17.75 1.57
CA THR A 90 0.32 -18.95 2.35
C THR A 90 1.56 -19.80 2.58
N GLU A 91 2.40 -19.99 1.57
CA GLU A 91 3.66 -20.70 1.70
C GLU A 91 4.63 -20.00 2.67
N LEU A 92 4.75 -18.68 2.57
CA LEU A 92 5.55 -17.86 3.51
C LEU A 92 5.03 -17.92 4.95
N ALA A 93 3.71 -18.03 5.13
CA ALA A 93 3.05 -18.19 6.43
C ALA A 93 3.12 -19.63 6.96
N GLY A 94 3.82 -20.53 6.29
CA GLY A 94 3.93 -21.93 6.70
C GLY A 94 2.63 -22.75 6.54
N GLY A 95 1.70 -22.26 5.74
CA GLY A 95 0.39 -22.89 5.52
C GLY A 95 -0.65 -22.60 6.64
N ASP A 96 -0.28 -21.83 7.66
CA ASP A 96 -1.17 -21.50 8.77
C ASP A 96 -1.84 -20.13 8.53
N PRO A 97 -3.17 -20.07 8.34
CA PRO A 97 -3.90 -18.81 8.15
C PRO A 97 -3.94 -17.92 9.42
N ALA A 98 -3.56 -18.46 10.58
CA ALA A 98 -3.48 -17.72 11.83
C ALA A 98 -2.10 -17.07 12.07
N THR A 99 -1.12 -17.36 11.23
CA THR A 99 0.19 -16.69 11.28
C THR A 99 0.00 -15.18 11.20
N PRO A 100 0.57 -14.40 12.15
CA PRO A 100 0.48 -12.94 12.12
C PRO A 100 1.20 -12.36 10.90
N VAL A 101 0.45 -11.76 9.97
CA VAL A 101 0.96 -11.15 8.74
C VAL A 101 0.73 -9.65 8.78
N ALA A 102 1.81 -8.87 8.75
CA ALA A 102 1.73 -7.42 8.62
C ALA A 102 2.02 -6.99 7.18
N LEU A 103 1.16 -6.15 6.62
CA LEU A 103 1.29 -5.65 5.25
C LEU A 103 1.75 -4.20 5.24
N ILE A 104 2.84 -3.90 4.54
CA ILE A 104 3.29 -2.53 4.31
C ILE A 104 3.31 -2.21 2.81
N CYS A 105 2.77 -1.05 2.46
CA CYS A 105 2.86 -0.51 1.10
C CYS A 105 3.50 0.89 1.11
N ALA A 106 3.32 1.70 0.08
CA ALA A 106 3.91 3.03 0.06
C ALA A 106 3.25 4.01 1.04
N ARG A 107 1.90 4.00 1.18
CA ARG A 107 1.13 5.02 1.90
C ARG A 107 -0.13 4.47 2.60
N GLY A 108 -0.20 3.19 2.90
CA GLY A 108 -1.31 2.57 3.64
C GLY A 108 -2.55 2.18 2.82
N VAL A 109 -2.77 2.75 1.62
CA VAL A 109 -4.01 2.50 0.84
C VAL A 109 -4.09 1.09 0.28
N ARG A 110 -2.99 0.61 -0.30
CA ARG A 110 -2.94 -0.73 -0.92
C ARG A 110 -2.94 -1.83 0.14
N SER A 111 -2.24 -1.61 1.26
CA SER A 111 -2.18 -2.57 2.36
C SER A 111 -3.54 -2.74 3.02
N ALA A 112 -4.28 -1.67 3.31
CA ALA A 112 -5.63 -1.74 3.86
C ALA A 112 -6.59 -2.56 2.97
N ARG A 113 -6.60 -2.29 1.65
CA ARG A 113 -7.44 -3.05 0.69
C ARG A 113 -7.06 -4.52 0.60
N LEU A 114 -5.76 -4.79 0.58
CA LEU A 114 -5.28 -6.17 0.50
C LEU A 114 -5.56 -6.93 1.79
N SER A 115 -5.47 -6.28 2.95
CA SER A 115 -5.83 -6.88 4.24
C SER A 115 -7.26 -7.41 4.24
N ASN A 116 -8.23 -6.60 3.78
CA ASN A 116 -9.63 -7.05 3.67
C ASN A 116 -9.76 -8.29 2.76
N ARG A 117 -9.09 -8.26 1.60
CA ARG A 117 -9.11 -9.39 0.66
C ARG A 117 -8.48 -10.66 1.23
N LEU A 118 -7.45 -10.54 2.06
CA LEU A 118 -6.83 -11.69 2.73
C LEU A 118 -7.72 -12.25 3.82
N ILE A 119 -8.41 -11.39 4.58
CA ILE A 119 -9.41 -11.83 5.57
C ILE A 119 -10.53 -12.60 4.86
N GLU A 120 -11.05 -12.10 3.74
CA GLU A 120 -12.03 -12.81 2.90
C GLU A 120 -11.48 -14.14 2.34
N ALA A 121 -10.17 -14.22 2.09
CA ALA A 121 -9.49 -15.44 1.65
C ALA A 121 -9.19 -16.43 2.79
N GLY A 122 -9.54 -16.09 4.05
CA GLY A 122 -9.46 -16.99 5.19
C GLY A 122 -8.27 -16.75 6.13
N PHE A 123 -7.44 -15.73 5.90
CA PHE A 123 -6.43 -15.32 6.88
C PHE A 123 -7.09 -14.68 8.09
N THR A 124 -6.73 -15.12 9.29
CA THR A 124 -7.39 -14.69 10.53
C THR A 124 -6.59 -13.69 11.37
N ASN A 125 -5.34 -13.43 10.98
CA ASN A 125 -4.45 -12.51 11.72
C ASN A 125 -3.70 -11.60 10.75
N VAL A 126 -4.44 -10.73 10.07
CA VAL A 126 -3.89 -9.75 9.12
C VAL A 126 -3.80 -8.38 9.79
N ILE A 127 -2.65 -7.74 9.65
CA ILE A 127 -2.30 -6.48 10.29
C ILE A 127 -1.92 -5.47 9.19
N ASP A 128 -2.52 -4.29 9.21
CA ASP A 128 -2.15 -3.19 8.32
C ASP A 128 -1.10 -2.28 8.98
N VAL A 129 -0.15 -1.79 8.16
CA VAL A 129 0.80 -0.74 8.55
C VAL A 129 0.43 0.54 7.79
N PRO A 130 -0.51 1.35 8.32
CA PRO A 130 -1.17 2.42 7.57
C PRO A 130 -0.26 3.60 7.24
N GLU A 131 0.83 3.78 7.94
CA GLU A 131 1.83 4.79 7.62
C GLU A 131 2.55 4.49 6.29
N GLY A 132 2.80 3.21 6.02
CA GLY A 132 3.55 2.74 4.86
C GLY A 132 5.02 3.15 4.87
N MET A 133 5.70 2.97 3.74
CA MET A 133 7.12 3.31 3.60
C MET A 133 7.38 4.82 3.54
N LEU A 134 6.46 5.58 2.92
CA LEU A 134 6.68 6.99 2.57
C LEU A 134 5.88 7.97 3.43
N GLY A 135 5.06 7.46 4.34
CA GLY A 135 4.16 8.23 5.18
C GLY A 135 2.78 8.48 4.57
N SER A 136 1.83 8.73 5.45
CA SER A 136 0.42 8.97 5.16
C SER A 136 -0.18 9.90 6.22
N ALA A 137 -1.51 10.03 6.25
CA ALA A 137 -2.19 10.72 7.35
C ALA A 137 -2.02 9.99 8.71
N ALA A 138 -1.66 8.70 8.69
CA ALA A 138 -1.45 7.91 9.90
C ALA A 138 -0.08 8.16 10.57
N GLY A 139 0.91 8.70 9.83
CA GLY A 139 2.22 8.97 10.41
C GLY A 139 3.33 9.18 9.37
N PRO A 140 4.58 9.33 9.84
CA PRO A 140 5.72 9.70 9.01
C PRO A 140 6.12 8.64 7.99
N GLY A 141 5.79 7.37 8.25
CA GLY A 141 6.23 6.22 7.45
C GLY A 141 7.66 5.77 7.76
N TRP A 142 8.00 4.58 7.29
CA TRP A 142 9.23 3.87 7.60
C TRP A 142 10.49 4.70 7.37
N VAL A 143 10.62 5.28 6.18
CA VAL A 143 11.83 6.02 5.77
C VAL A 143 12.02 7.29 6.59
N ARG A 144 10.96 8.09 6.79
CA ARG A 144 11.06 9.34 7.57
C ARG A 144 11.13 9.11 9.08
N ALA A 145 10.68 7.97 9.57
CA ALA A 145 10.89 7.54 10.94
C ALA A 145 12.36 7.12 11.20
N GLY A 146 13.21 7.08 10.15
CA GLY A 146 14.62 6.70 10.26
C GLY A 146 14.84 5.21 10.51
N LEU A 147 13.84 4.37 10.25
CA LEU A 147 13.96 2.92 10.43
C LEU A 147 14.83 2.31 9.32
N PRO A 148 15.57 1.23 9.62
CA PRO A 148 16.52 0.65 8.69
C PRO A 148 15.83 0.06 7.45
N VAL A 149 16.48 0.23 6.30
CA VAL A 149 16.08 -0.34 5.02
C VAL A 149 17.24 -1.14 4.43
N ARG A 150 16.94 -2.25 3.77
CA ARG A 150 17.91 -2.99 2.97
C ARG A 150 17.72 -2.73 1.47
N LYS A 151 18.78 -2.86 0.71
CA LYS A 151 18.69 -2.79 -0.77
C LYS A 151 17.89 -3.99 -1.29
N TYR A 152 17.12 -3.73 -2.34
CA TYR A 152 16.49 -4.80 -3.11
C TYR A 152 17.53 -5.41 -4.05
N ASP A 153 17.72 -6.70 -3.95
CA ASP A 153 18.55 -7.52 -4.84
C ASP A 153 17.62 -8.45 -5.63
N GLU A 154 17.60 -8.31 -6.95
CA GLU A 154 16.75 -9.13 -7.82
C GLU A 154 17.23 -10.60 -7.90
N ASP A 155 18.51 -10.82 -7.63
CA ASP A 155 19.13 -12.16 -7.73
C ASP A 155 19.00 -12.96 -6.42
N ALA A 156 18.42 -12.36 -5.35
CA ALA A 156 18.26 -12.98 -4.04
C ALA A 156 16.86 -13.55 -3.78
N GLY A 157 16.03 -13.73 -4.83
CA GLY A 157 14.65 -14.20 -4.76
C GLY A 157 14.46 -15.62 -5.27
#